data_09f167e50b1b7c0292e41a1560d33e36
#
_entry.id   09f167e50b1b7c0292e41a1560d33e36
#
_cell.length_a   1.000
_cell.length_b   1.000
_cell.length_c   1.000
_cell.angle_alpha   90.00
_cell.angle_beta   90.00
_cell.angle_gamma   90.00
#
_symmetry.space_group_name_H-M   'P 1'
#
loop_
_entity.id
_entity.type
_entity.pdbx_description
1 polymer ?
#
loop_
_entity_poly.entity_id
_entity_poly.type
_entity_poly.pdbx_seq_one_letter_code
_entity_poly.pdbx_strand_id
1 'polypeptide(L)'
;MRLAISLLVAVTAVTLVSCGGSDDETAPPLPITQRFVNAADAPGSKPDPIEKRETTTDFDTFISALSDASIDPDRDEMTTLFKDAGFKSAGVDARFYGQTHSPETSVHVFSSFIEVGSEDGATSALDWLETDEMKPCPMSCAVQRSSFEVDDIPDARGVHRVATAEDIERVGTNDEQPQDDYWIGFTKGPIVYTMVLHGHAVPGTVSEDQAQQIASAYYDRLTS
;
A
#
# COMPACT_ATOMS: atom_id res chain seq x y z
N MET A 1 7.04 -54.09 31.66
CA MET A 1 6.33 -53.27 32.69
C MET A 1 6.33 -51.83 32.18
N ARG A 2 5.24 -51.39 31.54
CA ARG A 2 5.10 -50.06 30.95
C ARG A 2 4.10 -49.28 31.80
N LEU A 3 4.53 -48.22 32.51
CA LEU A 3 3.67 -47.29 33.22
C LEU A 3 3.14 -46.27 32.22
N ALA A 4 1.81 -46.23 32.05
CA ALA A 4 1.09 -45.17 31.37
C ALA A 4 0.76 -44.11 32.41
N ILE A 5 1.21 -42.86 32.18
CA ILE A 5 0.83 -41.70 32.98
C ILE A 5 -0.21 -40.95 32.12
N SER A 6 -1.46 -41.01 32.56
CA SER A 6 -2.56 -40.20 32.03
C SER A 6 -2.54 -38.83 32.67
N LEU A 7 -2.27 -37.77 31.86
CA LEU A 7 -2.37 -36.40 32.29
C LEU A 7 -3.80 -35.89 32.03
N LEU A 8 -4.56 -35.68 33.10
CA LEU A 8 -5.91 -35.12 33.05
C LEU A 8 -5.79 -33.59 33.05
N VAL A 9 -6.08 -32.97 31.91
CA VAL A 9 -6.13 -31.50 31.79
C VAL A 9 -7.57 -31.08 32.13
N ALA A 10 -7.76 -30.48 33.30
CA ALA A 10 -9.00 -29.83 33.68
C ALA A 10 -9.10 -28.45 32.99
N VAL A 11 -10.01 -28.33 32.05
CA VAL A 11 -10.38 -27.04 31.44
C VAL A 11 -11.39 -26.38 32.36
N THR A 12 -10.96 -25.39 33.14
CA THR A 12 -11.86 -24.50 33.89
C THR A 12 -12.37 -23.42 32.93
N ALA A 13 -13.62 -23.54 32.49
CA ALA A 13 -14.33 -22.48 31.81
C ALA A 13 -14.70 -21.38 32.81
N VAL A 14 -14.01 -20.25 32.75
CA VAL A 14 -14.38 -19.02 33.46
C VAL A 14 -15.37 -18.28 32.56
N THR A 15 -16.66 -18.38 32.89
CA THR A 15 -17.70 -17.52 32.33
C THR A 15 -17.65 -16.17 33.02
N LEU A 16 -17.01 -15.17 32.39
CA LEU A 16 -17.15 -13.78 32.77
C LEU A 16 -18.48 -13.26 32.20
N VAL A 17 -19.46 -13.10 33.08
CA VAL A 17 -20.67 -12.32 32.79
C VAL A 17 -20.26 -10.84 32.85
N SER A 18 -20.06 -10.21 31.72
CA SER A 18 -19.87 -8.76 31.59
C SER A 18 -21.23 -8.13 31.37
N CYS A 19 -21.64 -7.30 32.34
CA CYS A 19 -22.78 -6.39 32.20
C CYS A 19 -22.43 -5.25 31.27
N GLY A 20 -23.28 -5.04 30.27
CA GLY A 20 -23.66 -3.82 29.56
C GLY A 20 -22.66 -2.67 29.50
N GLY A 21 -21.94 -2.60 28.44
CA GLY A 21 -21.37 -1.41 27.80
C GLY A 21 -21.36 -1.71 26.29
N SER A 22 -21.98 -0.83 25.50
CA SER A 22 -21.83 -0.84 24.05
C SER A 22 -20.43 -0.31 23.71
N ASP A 23 -19.42 -1.13 23.97
CA ASP A 23 -18.11 -0.93 23.39
C ASP A 23 -18.21 -1.45 21.97
N ASP A 24 -18.06 -0.56 20.99
CA ASP A 24 -17.75 -0.92 19.62
C ASP A 24 -16.49 -1.78 19.70
N GLU A 25 -16.69 -3.09 19.68
CA GLU A 25 -15.61 -4.07 19.71
C GLU A 25 -14.94 -4.00 18.34
N THR A 26 -14.03 -3.04 18.19
CA THR A 26 -13.21 -2.91 17.00
C THR A 26 -12.54 -4.27 16.76
N ALA A 27 -12.88 -4.91 15.65
CA ALA A 27 -12.30 -6.19 15.28
C ALA A 27 -10.77 -6.11 15.38
N PRO A 28 -10.08 -7.15 15.87
CA PRO A 28 -8.64 -7.12 16.00
C PRO A 28 -8.00 -6.83 14.63
N PRO A 29 -6.93 -6.01 14.61
CA PRO A 29 -6.29 -5.65 13.35
C PRO A 29 -5.84 -6.90 12.59
N LEU A 30 -6.04 -6.89 11.28
CA LEU A 30 -5.66 -8.00 10.42
C LEU A 30 -4.16 -8.34 10.58
N PRO A 31 -3.79 -9.62 10.53
CA PRO A 31 -2.39 -10.04 10.50
C PRO A 31 -1.64 -9.31 9.38
N ILE A 32 -0.39 -8.93 9.64
CA ILE A 32 0.45 -8.19 8.69
C ILE A 32 0.46 -8.85 7.31
N THR A 33 0.50 -10.18 7.24
CA THR A 33 0.49 -10.93 5.97
C THR A 33 -0.78 -10.76 5.15
N GLN A 34 -1.86 -10.29 5.75
CA GLN A 34 -3.15 -10.04 5.09
C GLN A 34 -3.36 -8.57 4.72
N ARG A 35 -2.42 -7.71 5.06
CA ARG A 35 -2.49 -6.27 4.80
C ARG A 35 -1.98 -5.87 3.40
N PHE A 36 -1.62 -6.80 2.53
CA PHE A 36 -1.13 -6.55 1.19
C PHE A 36 -2.09 -7.09 0.14
N VAL A 37 -2.03 -6.53 -1.05
CA VAL A 37 -2.72 -7.11 -2.23
C VAL A 37 -2.30 -8.57 -2.40
N ASN A 38 -3.25 -9.44 -2.62
CA ASN A 38 -3.00 -10.87 -2.82
C ASN A 38 -3.59 -11.38 -4.16
N ALA A 39 -3.50 -12.68 -4.42
CA ALA A 39 -3.98 -13.27 -5.67
C ALA A 39 -5.50 -13.23 -5.84
N ALA A 40 -6.28 -13.04 -4.77
CA ALA A 40 -7.73 -12.88 -4.87
C ALA A 40 -8.09 -11.45 -5.31
N ASP A 41 -7.35 -10.44 -4.82
CA ASP A 41 -7.55 -9.04 -5.17
C ASP A 41 -7.03 -8.75 -6.60
N ALA A 42 -5.93 -9.40 -7.00
CA ALA A 42 -5.27 -9.25 -8.29
C ALA A 42 -5.14 -10.62 -9.01
N PRO A 43 -6.24 -11.16 -9.56
CA PRO A 43 -6.26 -12.49 -10.19
C PRO A 43 -5.25 -12.61 -11.31
N GLY A 44 -4.48 -13.69 -11.32
CA GLY A 44 -3.43 -13.95 -12.31
C GLY A 44 -2.06 -13.37 -11.95
N SER A 45 -1.98 -12.49 -10.94
CA SER A 45 -0.69 -11.99 -10.45
C SER A 45 0.06 -13.03 -9.62
N LYS A 46 1.37 -12.92 -9.55
CA LYS A 46 2.28 -13.75 -8.76
C LYS A 46 3.14 -12.88 -7.85
N PRO A 47 3.61 -13.40 -6.70
CA PRO A 47 4.61 -12.68 -5.89
C PRO A 47 5.83 -12.33 -6.74
N ASP A 48 6.33 -11.10 -6.57
CA ASP A 48 7.54 -10.67 -7.27
C ASP A 48 8.77 -11.41 -6.70
N PRO A 49 9.61 -11.99 -7.53
CA PRO A 49 10.80 -12.71 -7.06
C PRO A 49 11.94 -11.78 -6.63
N ILE A 50 11.91 -10.51 -7.06
CA ILE A 50 12.95 -9.50 -6.80
C ILE A 50 12.47 -8.55 -5.69
N GLU A 51 11.32 -7.91 -5.90
CA GLU A 51 10.69 -7.00 -4.96
C GLU A 51 9.95 -7.78 -3.87
N LYS A 52 10.70 -8.19 -2.84
CA LYS A 52 10.15 -9.02 -1.77
C LYS A 52 9.39 -8.18 -0.77
N ARG A 53 8.42 -8.85 -0.12
CA ARG A 53 7.73 -8.29 1.03
C ARG A 53 8.71 -7.87 2.12
N GLU A 54 8.61 -6.61 2.53
CA GLU A 54 9.36 -6.04 3.63
C GLU A 54 8.40 -5.39 4.64
N THR A 55 8.75 -5.47 5.92
CA THR A 55 7.98 -4.82 6.99
C THR A 55 8.93 -4.25 8.02
N THR A 56 8.56 -3.12 8.61
CA THR A 56 9.36 -2.49 9.67
C THR A 56 8.47 -1.94 10.79
N THR A 57 8.99 -1.98 12.01
CA THR A 57 8.48 -1.24 13.17
C THR A 57 9.47 -0.17 13.61
N ASP A 58 10.62 -0.09 12.94
CA ASP A 58 11.65 0.90 13.18
C ASP A 58 11.35 2.18 12.41
N PHE A 59 11.17 3.26 13.16
CA PHE A 59 10.75 4.55 12.61
C PHE A 59 11.81 5.16 11.67
N ASP A 60 13.08 5.07 12.02
CA ASP A 60 14.15 5.69 11.21
C ASP A 60 14.34 4.94 9.89
N THR A 61 14.20 3.60 9.91
CA THR A 61 14.16 2.77 8.69
C THR A 61 12.99 3.14 7.80
N PHE A 62 11.79 3.31 8.38
CA PHE A 62 10.60 3.74 7.64
C PHE A 62 10.78 5.10 6.99
N ILE A 63 11.23 6.12 7.76
CA ILE A 63 11.44 7.47 7.24
C ILE A 63 12.53 7.51 6.16
N SER A 64 13.56 6.69 6.28
CA SER A 64 14.59 6.60 5.24
C SER A 64 14.01 6.03 3.94
N ALA A 65 13.29 4.91 4.03
CA ALA A 65 12.67 4.27 2.85
C ALA A 65 11.63 5.19 2.18
N LEU A 66 10.80 5.87 2.96
CA LEU A 66 9.81 6.81 2.43
C LEU A 66 10.48 8.03 1.79
N SER A 67 11.56 8.56 2.39
CA SER A 67 12.34 9.66 1.82
C SER A 67 12.99 9.28 0.48
N ASP A 68 13.46 8.03 0.36
CA ASP A 68 14.08 7.55 -0.87
C ASP A 68 13.03 7.34 -1.99
N ALA A 69 11.77 7.06 -1.62
CA ALA A 69 10.66 6.87 -2.55
C ALA A 69 9.95 8.18 -2.95
N SER A 70 10.10 9.24 -2.15
CA SER A 70 9.37 10.50 -2.32
C SER A 70 10.08 11.46 -3.27
N ILE A 71 9.30 12.35 -3.90
CA ILE A 71 9.81 13.39 -4.80
C ILE A 71 10.14 14.64 -3.98
N ASP A 72 11.43 14.99 -3.92
CA ASP A 72 11.91 16.17 -3.19
C ASP A 72 11.33 16.25 -1.75
N PRO A 73 11.61 15.22 -0.91
CA PRO A 73 10.98 15.10 0.39
C PRO A 73 11.51 16.15 1.37
N ASP A 74 10.60 16.89 2.01
CA ASP A 74 10.92 17.57 3.25
C ASP A 74 10.98 16.54 4.38
N ARG A 75 12.19 16.06 4.68
CA ARG A 75 12.41 15.01 5.68
C ARG A 75 11.99 15.44 7.09
N ASP A 76 12.08 16.71 7.42
CA ASP A 76 11.71 17.23 8.75
C ASP A 76 10.18 17.28 8.88
N GLU A 77 9.48 17.75 7.83
CA GLU A 77 8.01 17.71 7.77
C GLU A 77 7.48 16.27 7.87
N MET A 78 8.00 15.36 7.05
CA MET A 78 7.63 13.95 7.04
C MET A 78 7.89 13.29 8.41
N THR A 79 9.06 13.53 9.00
CA THR A 79 9.42 13.01 10.33
C THR A 79 8.45 13.51 11.39
N THR A 80 8.08 14.78 11.36
CA THR A 80 7.14 15.38 12.31
C THR A 80 5.76 14.77 12.13
N LEU A 81 5.25 14.73 10.91
CA LEU A 81 3.94 14.17 10.60
C LEU A 81 3.77 12.74 11.13
N PHE A 82 4.68 11.83 10.78
CA PHE A 82 4.54 10.43 11.17
C PHE A 82 4.84 10.16 12.66
N LYS A 83 5.64 11.01 13.32
CA LYS A 83 5.77 10.99 14.79
C LYS A 83 4.49 11.42 15.47
N ASP A 84 3.88 12.52 15.02
CA ASP A 84 2.64 13.05 15.58
C ASP A 84 1.46 12.10 15.31
N ALA A 85 1.41 11.47 14.15
CA ALA A 85 0.46 10.41 13.83
C ALA A 85 0.65 9.15 14.70
N GLY A 86 1.79 8.98 15.37
CA GLY A 86 2.09 7.84 16.23
C GLY A 86 2.41 6.57 15.44
N PHE A 87 3.37 6.64 14.54
CA PHE A 87 3.82 5.50 13.73
C PHE A 87 4.02 4.23 14.55
N LYS A 88 3.53 3.09 14.05
CA LYS A 88 3.66 1.77 14.68
C LYS A 88 4.37 0.76 13.80
N SER A 89 3.95 0.65 12.54
CA SER A 89 4.52 -0.29 11.59
C SER A 89 4.23 0.13 10.15
N ALA A 90 5.06 -0.32 9.23
CA ALA A 90 4.82 -0.18 7.79
C ALA A 90 5.28 -1.43 7.05
N GLY A 91 4.81 -1.59 5.83
CA GLY A 91 5.28 -2.67 4.97
C GLY A 91 4.94 -2.43 3.51
N VAL A 92 5.71 -3.10 2.65
CA VAL A 92 5.55 -3.12 1.20
C VAL A 92 5.55 -4.56 0.70
N ASP A 93 4.84 -4.82 -0.39
CA ASP A 93 4.83 -6.08 -1.10
C ASP A 93 4.61 -5.82 -2.59
N ALA A 94 5.21 -6.63 -3.45
CA ALA A 94 5.06 -6.51 -4.88
C ALA A 94 4.57 -7.82 -5.51
N ARG A 95 3.74 -7.68 -6.53
CA ARG A 95 3.25 -8.75 -7.38
C ARG A 95 3.40 -8.35 -8.84
N PHE A 96 3.48 -9.30 -9.73
CA PHE A 96 3.58 -9.05 -11.16
C PHE A 96 2.62 -9.93 -11.97
N TYR A 97 2.25 -9.43 -13.14
CA TYR A 97 1.53 -10.19 -14.15
C TYR A 97 2.50 -10.67 -15.24
N GLY A 98 2.37 -11.91 -15.63
CA GLY A 98 3.18 -12.48 -16.70
C GLY A 98 3.66 -13.90 -16.38
N GLN A 99 4.33 -14.51 -17.36
CA GLN A 99 4.91 -15.85 -17.18
C GLN A 99 6.33 -15.80 -16.65
N THR A 100 7.08 -14.76 -17.01
CA THR A 100 8.44 -14.49 -16.57
C THR A 100 8.51 -13.06 -16.06
N HIS A 101 9.22 -12.85 -14.97
CA HIS A 101 9.52 -11.51 -14.50
C HIS A 101 10.42 -10.82 -15.51
N SER A 102 9.99 -9.68 -16.02
CA SER A 102 10.80 -8.77 -16.82
C SER A 102 10.51 -7.34 -16.35
N PRO A 103 11.46 -6.67 -15.74
CA PRO A 103 11.27 -5.29 -15.29
C PRO A 103 10.78 -4.33 -16.37
N GLU A 104 11.12 -4.63 -17.64
CA GLU A 104 10.85 -3.76 -18.76
C GLU A 104 9.48 -3.98 -19.43
N THR A 105 8.82 -5.11 -19.17
CA THR A 105 7.58 -5.48 -19.89
C THR A 105 6.48 -6.06 -19.00
N SER A 106 6.74 -6.22 -17.72
CA SER A 106 5.76 -6.78 -16.79
C SER A 106 4.88 -5.66 -16.19
N VAL A 107 3.61 -5.95 -16.01
CA VAL A 107 2.74 -5.13 -15.18
C VAL A 107 2.95 -5.52 -13.73
N HIS A 108 3.16 -4.54 -12.86
CA HIS A 108 3.38 -4.76 -11.43
C HIS A 108 2.24 -4.18 -10.60
N VAL A 109 1.97 -4.82 -9.47
CA VAL A 109 1.11 -4.29 -8.41
C VAL A 109 1.96 -4.17 -7.16
N PHE A 110 2.30 -2.95 -6.80
CA PHE A 110 2.90 -2.64 -5.51
C PHE A 110 1.80 -2.36 -4.51
N SER A 111 1.93 -2.84 -3.30
CA SER A 111 1.01 -2.50 -2.21
C SER A 111 1.78 -2.19 -0.95
N SER A 112 1.28 -1.22 -0.18
CA SER A 112 1.87 -0.88 1.10
C SER A 112 0.81 -0.64 2.17
N PHE A 113 1.23 -0.67 3.43
CA PHE A 113 0.44 -0.17 4.55
C PHE A 113 1.32 0.63 5.50
N ILE A 114 0.71 1.59 6.18
CA ILE A 114 1.32 2.35 7.28
C ILE A 114 0.33 2.36 8.43
N GLU A 115 0.68 1.74 9.56
CA GLU A 115 -0.11 1.74 10.78
C GLU A 115 0.37 2.86 11.70
N VAL A 116 -0.58 3.68 12.15
CA VAL A 116 -0.36 4.82 13.03
C VAL A 116 -1.20 4.74 14.30
N GLY A 117 -1.18 5.77 15.13
CA GLY A 117 -1.82 5.78 16.44
C GLY A 117 -3.34 5.97 16.42
N SER A 118 -3.87 6.64 15.40
CA SER A 118 -5.27 7.05 15.31
C SER A 118 -5.78 7.13 13.87
N GLU A 119 -7.09 7.17 13.68
CA GLU A 119 -7.73 7.38 12.38
C GLU A 119 -7.41 8.77 11.80
N ASP A 120 -7.42 9.82 12.64
CA ASP A 120 -7.02 11.16 12.22
C ASP A 120 -5.56 11.18 11.74
N GLY A 121 -4.67 10.45 12.41
CA GLY A 121 -3.28 10.29 11.99
C GLY A 121 -3.16 9.56 10.65
N ALA A 122 -4.00 8.55 10.39
CA ALA A 122 -4.05 7.85 9.12
C ALA A 122 -4.56 8.77 7.99
N THR A 123 -5.59 9.54 8.24
CA THR A 123 -6.11 10.54 7.28
C THR A 123 -5.04 11.57 6.92
N SER A 124 -4.36 12.13 7.92
CA SER A 124 -3.27 13.10 7.70
C SER A 124 -2.10 12.50 6.91
N ALA A 125 -1.76 11.24 7.19
CA ALA A 125 -0.73 10.53 6.45
C ALA A 125 -1.14 10.26 4.99
N LEU A 126 -2.41 9.90 4.74
CA LEU A 126 -2.94 9.72 3.38
C LEU A 126 -2.92 11.02 2.58
N ASP A 127 -3.36 12.12 3.17
CA ASP A 127 -3.36 13.44 2.52
C ASP A 127 -1.93 13.90 2.17
N TRP A 128 -0.96 13.60 3.03
CA TRP A 128 0.45 13.88 2.75
C TRP A 128 0.97 13.01 1.59
N LEU A 129 0.64 11.72 1.56
CA LEU A 129 1.04 10.80 0.49
C LEU A 129 0.45 11.24 -0.85
N GLU A 130 -0.83 11.59 -0.91
CA GLU A 130 -1.47 12.14 -2.12
C GLU A 130 -0.75 13.41 -2.58
N THR A 131 -0.46 14.32 -1.66
CA THR A 131 0.26 15.56 -1.95
C THR A 131 1.64 15.28 -2.54
N ASP A 132 2.37 14.29 -1.99
CA ASP A 132 3.68 13.87 -2.49
C ASP A 132 3.56 13.25 -3.89
N GLU A 133 2.58 12.39 -4.12
CA GLU A 133 2.30 11.79 -5.43
C GLU A 133 1.94 12.83 -6.50
N MET A 134 1.31 13.94 -6.10
CA MET A 134 0.92 15.04 -6.98
C MET A 134 2.02 16.09 -7.17
N LYS A 135 3.14 16.01 -6.44
CA LYS A 135 4.24 16.98 -6.62
C LYS A 135 4.71 16.98 -8.07
N PRO A 136 4.88 18.16 -8.66
CA PRO A 136 5.41 18.24 -10.01
C PRO A 136 6.84 17.67 -10.03
N CYS A 137 7.14 16.89 -11.03
CA CYS A 137 8.50 16.47 -11.28
C CYS A 137 9.44 17.67 -11.48
N PRO A 138 10.72 17.57 -11.08
CA PRO A 138 11.75 18.51 -11.52
C PRO A 138 11.72 18.70 -13.05
N MET A 139 12.21 19.85 -13.54
CA MET A 139 12.17 20.19 -14.99
C MET A 139 12.80 19.14 -15.92
N SER A 140 13.57 18.20 -15.37
CA SER A 140 14.17 17.08 -16.09
C SER A 140 13.32 15.82 -16.14
N CYS A 141 12.10 15.84 -15.62
CA CYS A 141 11.23 14.67 -15.54
C CYS A 141 10.07 14.81 -16.53
N ALA A 142 9.76 13.73 -17.24
CA ALA A 142 8.70 13.67 -18.23
C ALA A 142 7.33 13.28 -17.67
N VAL A 143 7.25 12.88 -16.40
CA VAL A 143 6.03 12.33 -15.81
C VAL A 143 4.98 13.40 -15.56
N GLN A 144 3.83 13.25 -16.21
CA GLN A 144 2.62 14.04 -15.95
C GLN A 144 1.79 13.36 -14.85
N ARG A 145 1.07 14.16 -14.06
CA ARG A 145 0.24 13.69 -12.96
C ARG A 145 -1.13 14.31 -12.99
N SER A 146 -2.15 13.52 -12.70
CA SER A 146 -3.53 13.97 -12.57
C SER A 146 -4.25 13.15 -11.50
N SER A 147 -5.13 13.78 -10.73
CA SER A 147 -6.04 13.05 -9.85
C SER A 147 -7.17 12.42 -10.65
N PHE A 148 -7.71 11.30 -10.15
CA PHE A 148 -8.94 10.69 -10.63
C PHE A 148 -9.82 10.26 -9.45
N GLU A 149 -11.11 10.12 -9.69
CA GLU A 149 -12.07 9.67 -8.68
C GLU A 149 -11.96 8.15 -8.52
N VAL A 150 -11.94 7.68 -7.28
CA VAL A 150 -11.91 6.25 -6.97
C VAL A 150 -13.30 5.83 -6.52
N ASP A 151 -13.93 4.96 -7.31
CA ASP A 151 -15.27 4.47 -7.03
C ASP A 151 -15.27 3.42 -5.90
N ASP A 152 -16.40 3.30 -5.20
CA ASP A 152 -16.71 2.23 -4.23
C ASP A 152 -15.79 2.15 -2.99
N ILE A 153 -14.81 3.04 -2.82
CA ILE A 153 -13.95 3.11 -1.64
C ILE A 153 -14.10 4.48 -0.97
N PRO A 154 -14.66 4.56 0.24
CA PRO A 154 -14.85 5.83 0.94
C PRO A 154 -13.53 6.57 1.16
N ASP A 155 -13.53 7.87 0.85
CA ASP A 155 -12.41 8.79 1.07
C ASP A 155 -11.08 8.36 0.41
N ALA A 156 -11.14 7.48 -0.60
CA ALA A 156 -9.95 7.09 -1.35
C ALA A 156 -9.41 8.25 -2.20
N ARG A 157 -8.13 8.19 -2.50
CA ARG A 157 -7.39 9.14 -3.35
C ARG A 157 -6.82 8.37 -4.54
N GLY A 158 -6.94 8.95 -5.74
CA GLY A 158 -6.41 8.38 -6.97
C GLY A 158 -5.46 9.35 -7.68
N VAL A 159 -4.27 8.89 -8.07
CA VAL A 159 -3.31 9.66 -8.87
C VAL A 159 -2.86 8.82 -10.06
N HIS A 160 -3.08 9.34 -11.26
CA HIS A 160 -2.55 8.77 -12.49
C HIS A 160 -1.24 9.47 -12.85
N ARG A 161 -0.19 8.69 -13.10
CA ARG A 161 1.13 9.15 -13.51
C ARG A 161 1.45 8.54 -14.88
N VAL A 162 1.74 9.39 -15.84
CA VAL A 162 2.06 8.95 -17.20
C VAL A 162 3.29 9.67 -17.75
N ALA A 163 4.18 8.93 -18.41
CA ALA A 163 5.25 9.48 -19.23
C ALA A 163 5.24 8.75 -20.56
N THR A 164 5.00 9.48 -21.64
CA THR A 164 5.08 8.95 -23.01
C THR A 164 6.52 9.00 -23.55
N ALA A 165 6.81 8.20 -24.58
CA ALA A 165 8.10 8.28 -25.26
C ALA A 165 8.36 9.70 -25.82
N GLU A 166 7.31 10.40 -26.27
CA GLU A 166 7.41 11.79 -26.78
C GLU A 166 7.74 12.77 -25.65
N ASP A 167 7.16 12.60 -24.45
CA ASP A 167 7.48 13.43 -23.28
C ASP A 167 8.93 13.25 -22.86
N ILE A 168 9.43 12.03 -22.86
CA ILE A 168 10.81 11.67 -22.51
C ILE A 168 11.78 12.28 -23.51
N GLU A 169 11.49 12.15 -24.82
CA GLU A 169 12.31 12.74 -25.87
C GLU A 169 12.32 14.27 -25.76
N ARG A 170 11.18 14.90 -25.47
CA ARG A 170 11.06 16.35 -25.30
C ARG A 170 11.91 16.88 -24.14
N VAL A 171 11.98 16.15 -23.02
CA VAL A 171 12.75 16.53 -21.84
C VAL A 171 14.22 16.17 -21.97
N GLY A 172 14.55 15.19 -22.83
CA GLY A 172 15.93 14.78 -23.10
C GLY A 172 16.56 13.92 -22.02
N THR A 173 15.74 13.22 -21.23
CA THR A 173 16.20 12.27 -20.22
C THR A 173 16.37 10.89 -20.86
N ASN A 174 17.62 10.43 -20.96
CA ASN A 174 17.91 9.13 -21.59
C ASN A 174 17.70 7.93 -20.66
N ASP A 175 17.43 8.18 -19.37
CA ASP A 175 17.34 7.13 -18.35
C ASP A 175 15.87 6.84 -17.94
N GLU A 176 14.90 7.63 -18.39
CA GLU A 176 13.49 7.38 -18.13
C GLU A 176 12.90 6.44 -19.17
N GLN A 177 12.02 5.56 -18.72
CA GLN A 177 11.24 4.68 -19.60
C GLN A 177 9.78 5.18 -19.63
N PRO A 178 9.06 4.99 -20.75
CA PRO A 178 7.62 5.22 -20.75
C PRO A 178 6.94 4.44 -19.63
N GLN A 179 6.04 5.09 -18.92
CA GLN A 179 5.30 4.50 -17.81
C GLN A 179 3.84 4.95 -17.81
N ASP A 180 3.00 4.12 -17.22
CA ASP A 180 1.57 4.37 -17.05
C ASP A 180 1.17 3.75 -15.71
N ASP A 181 0.97 4.60 -14.69
CA ASP A 181 0.80 4.17 -13.31
C ASP A 181 -0.47 4.73 -12.70
N TYR A 182 -1.18 3.90 -11.97
CA TYR A 182 -2.34 4.29 -11.16
C TYR A 182 -2.04 4.03 -9.69
N TRP A 183 -1.82 5.10 -8.94
CA TRP A 183 -1.72 5.06 -7.49
C TRP A 183 -3.10 5.25 -6.87
N ILE A 184 -3.45 4.39 -5.91
CA ILE A 184 -4.67 4.50 -5.12
C ILE A 184 -4.31 4.35 -3.65
N GLY A 185 -4.77 5.30 -2.83
CA GLY A 185 -4.61 5.29 -1.38
C GLY A 185 -5.96 5.41 -0.66
N PHE A 186 -6.11 4.70 0.47
CA PHE A 186 -7.29 4.77 1.32
C PHE A 186 -6.93 4.44 2.78
N THR A 187 -7.84 4.78 3.70
CA THR A 187 -7.66 4.43 5.12
C THR A 187 -8.68 3.39 5.58
N LYS A 188 -8.30 2.59 6.57
CA LYS A 188 -9.22 1.79 7.36
C LYS A 188 -8.77 1.79 8.81
N GLY A 189 -9.56 2.43 9.68
CA GLY A 189 -9.14 2.71 11.04
C GLY A 189 -7.78 3.43 11.05
N PRO A 190 -6.86 3.07 11.94
CA PRO A 190 -5.57 3.74 12.04
C PRO A 190 -4.53 3.25 11.02
N ILE A 191 -4.95 2.74 9.87
CA ILE A 191 -4.03 2.20 8.86
C ILE A 191 -4.30 2.88 7.51
N VAL A 192 -3.24 3.39 6.90
CA VAL A 192 -3.21 3.79 5.50
C VAL A 192 -2.83 2.59 4.66
N TYR A 193 -3.54 2.36 3.58
CA TYR A 193 -3.23 1.38 2.55
C TYR A 193 -3.00 2.09 1.24
N THR A 194 -1.98 1.69 0.51
CA THR A 194 -1.77 2.16 -0.86
C THR A 194 -1.54 1.00 -1.81
N MET A 195 -1.87 1.21 -3.06
CA MET A 195 -1.46 0.35 -4.16
C MET A 195 -1.06 1.17 -5.37
N VAL A 196 -0.12 0.64 -6.15
CA VAL A 196 0.25 1.17 -7.46
C VAL A 196 0.10 0.04 -8.47
N LEU A 197 -0.73 0.26 -9.49
CA LEU A 197 -0.71 -0.57 -10.69
C LEU A 197 0.24 0.10 -11.68
N HIS A 198 1.36 -0.54 -11.94
CA HIS A 198 2.47 0.00 -12.74
C HIS A 198 2.60 -0.74 -14.07
N GLY A 199 2.58 0.01 -15.16
CA GLY A 199 2.79 -0.50 -16.51
C GLY A 199 4.05 0.08 -17.13
N HIS A 200 4.98 -0.81 -17.53
CA HIS A 200 6.21 -0.41 -18.20
C HIS A 200 6.05 -0.31 -19.72
N ALA A 201 6.82 0.59 -20.32
CA ALA A 201 7.22 0.65 -21.73
C ALA A 201 6.12 0.94 -22.77
N VAL A 202 4.87 0.64 -22.51
CA VAL A 202 3.79 0.90 -23.49
C VAL A 202 2.61 1.54 -22.78
N PRO A 203 2.33 2.84 -23.00
CA PRO A 203 1.11 3.46 -22.47
C PRO A 203 -0.14 2.68 -22.88
N GLY A 204 -1.07 2.46 -21.92
CA GLY A 204 -2.27 1.67 -22.10
C GLY A 204 -2.12 0.16 -21.84
N THR A 205 -0.99 -0.28 -21.30
CA THR A 205 -0.82 -1.66 -20.80
C THR A 205 -1.64 -1.91 -19.53
N VAL A 206 -1.90 -0.85 -18.78
CA VAL A 206 -2.76 -0.80 -17.59
C VAL A 206 -3.87 0.20 -17.81
N SER A 207 -4.95 0.11 -17.05
CA SER A 207 -6.07 1.04 -17.13
C SER A 207 -6.57 1.44 -15.75
N GLU A 208 -7.23 2.58 -15.68
CA GLU A 208 -7.90 3.05 -14.47
C GLU A 208 -8.92 2.02 -13.97
N ASP A 209 -9.75 1.45 -14.87
CA ASP A 209 -10.73 0.41 -14.51
C ASP A 209 -10.05 -0.81 -13.85
N GLN A 210 -8.89 -1.23 -14.37
CA GLN A 210 -8.14 -2.34 -13.78
C GLN A 210 -7.60 -1.97 -12.39
N ALA A 211 -7.06 -0.77 -12.22
CA ALA A 211 -6.57 -0.30 -10.94
C ALA A 211 -7.71 -0.21 -9.91
N GLN A 212 -8.86 0.34 -10.30
CA GLN A 212 -10.05 0.44 -9.45
C GLN A 212 -10.59 -0.95 -9.06
N GLN A 213 -10.66 -1.90 -10.00
CA GLN A 213 -11.09 -3.27 -9.69
C GLN A 213 -10.19 -3.96 -8.66
N ILE A 214 -8.87 -3.81 -8.78
CA ILE A 214 -7.93 -4.37 -7.80
C ILE A 214 -8.08 -3.68 -6.45
N ALA A 215 -8.19 -2.35 -6.43
CA ALA A 215 -8.33 -1.58 -5.20
C ALA A 215 -9.63 -1.92 -4.47
N SER A 216 -10.77 -2.01 -5.18
CA SER A 216 -12.06 -2.39 -4.60
C SER A 216 -12.03 -3.79 -4.01
N ALA A 217 -11.49 -4.78 -4.73
CA ALA A 217 -11.34 -6.15 -4.21
C ALA A 217 -10.44 -6.19 -2.96
N TYR A 218 -9.37 -5.41 -2.97
CA TYR A 218 -8.45 -5.27 -1.84
C TYR A 218 -9.16 -4.64 -0.63
N TYR A 219 -9.88 -3.54 -0.83
CA TYR A 219 -10.66 -2.86 0.21
C TYR A 219 -11.73 -3.78 0.81
N ASP A 220 -12.53 -4.45 -0.03
CA ASP A 220 -13.59 -5.37 0.41
C ASP A 220 -13.03 -6.49 1.29
N ARG A 221 -11.90 -7.08 0.91
CA ARG A 221 -11.24 -8.12 1.71
C ARG A 221 -10.73 -7.59 3.05
N LEU A 222 -10.24 -6.35 3.09
CA LEU A 222 -9.82 -5.73 4.36
C LEU A 222 -11.01 -5.40 5.27
N THR A 223 -12.23 -5.28 4.71
CA THR A 223 -13.45 -4.91 5.43
C THR A 223 -14.34 -6.09 5.79
N SER A 224 -14.09 -7.27 5.26
CA SER A 224 -14.81 -8.52 5.54
C SER A 224 -14.24 -9.24 6.77
#